data_ff48a39dab3eba7fef269b03a3ce0b4b
#
_entry.id   ff48a39dab3eba7fef269b03a3ce0b4b
#
_cell.length_a   1.000
_cell.length_b   1.000
_cell.length_c   1.000
_cell.angle_alpha   90.00
_cell.angle_beta   90.00
_cell.angle_gamma   90.00
#
_symmetry.space_group_name_H-M   'P 1'
#
loop_
_entity.id
_entity.type
_entity.pdbx_description
1 polymer ?
#
loop_
_entity_poly.entity_id
_entity_poly.type
_entity_poly.pdbx_seq_one_letter_code
_entity_poly.pdbx_strand_id
1 'polypeptide(L)'
;MPMKVSDMIRNAWKAYTRAAGETVRFLLVEGCLTLICLAPLLFLNSGALAPFAWAVIPLWILIMLPARMNAALAMRNALAGGKLGNRQLVETEGYVRKLSCGLKRAAFLLLWGAPLIFMAIVFRIHFSGDVDSFTVLKQIMQLGGGDLMTGILYLLLMLAGAVIVFLIGLAFHSGARHGFAQGDVSLVRGHHGRIMGAWLIALLSILPMLIAVAAVILRYLPAIQDLNGLMRKTVQLPDTKGTLLILGAGALLTLPLLPLRSLISAACVEGLKD
;
A
#
# COMPACT_ATOMS: atom_id res chain seq x y z
N MET A 1 -0.10 -4.78 -32.54
CA MET A 1 1.02 -5.34 -31.73
C MET A 1 0.96 -4.73 -30.35
N PRO A 2 1.05 -5.52 -29.29
CA PRO A 2 0.97 -4.98 -27.94
C PRO A 2 2.13 -4.01 -27.67
N MET A 3 1.81 -2.84 -27.11
CA MET A 3 2.78 -1.78 -26.81
C MET A 3 3.97 -2.30 -26.00
N LYS A 4 5.19 -1.92 -26.36
CA LYS A 4 6.41 -2.28 -25.61
C LYS A 4 6.43 -1.57 -24.26
N VAL A 5 7.00 -2.21 -23.24
CA VAL A 5 7.11 -1.63 -21.89
C VAL A 5 7.86 -0.28 -21.89
N SER A 6 8.88 -0.14 -22.74
CA SER A 6 9.59 1.13 -22.94
C SER A 6 8.70 2.26 -23.40
N ASP A 7 7.74 1.96 -24.30
CA ASP A 7 6.81 2.95 -24.82
C ASP A 7 5.76 3.35 -23.77
N MET A 8 5.32 2.40 -22.93
CA MET A 8 4.43 2.68 -21.79
C MET A 8 5.09 3.66 -20.81
N ILE A 9 6.36 3.41 -20.45
CA ILE A 9 7.12 4.28 -19.54
C ILE A 9 7.29 5.67 -20.18
N ARG A 10 7.67 5.71 -21.44
CA ARG A 10 7.87 6.97 -22.17
C ARG A 10 6.58 7.80 -22.25
N ASN A 11 5.45 7.15 -22.50
CA ASN A 11 4.14 7.82 -22.53
C ASN A 11 3.71 8.33 -21.15
N ALA A 12 3.91 7.51 -20.10
CA ALA A 12 3.65 7.93 -18.73
C ALA A 12 4.53 9.12 -18.32
N TRP A 13 5.83 9.09 -18.67
CA TRP A 13 6.76 10.16 -18.38
C TRP A 13 6.39 11.45 -19.12
N LYS A 14 6.04 11.38 -20.41
CA LYS A 14 5.57 12.54 -21.18
C LYS A 14 4.28 13.15 -20.59
N ALA A 15 3.34 12.30 -20.17
CA ALA A 15 2.12 12.77 -19.51
C ALA A 15 2.43 13.44 -18.17
N TYR A 16 3.33 12.85 -17.39
CA TYR A 16 3.78 13.41 -16.12
C TYR A 16 4.46 14.77 -16.30
N THR A 17 5.45 14.87 -17.17
CA THR A 17 6.20 16.13 -17.39
C THR A 17 5.32 17.24 -17.92
N ARG A 18 4.28 16.93 -18.72
CA ARG A 18 3.32 17.90 -19.23
C ARG A 18 2.41 18.47 -18.15
N ALA A 19 2.04 17.70 -17.14
CA ALA A 19 1.05 18.07 -16.13
C ALA A 19 1.50 17.71 -14.70
N ALA A 20 2.81 17.82 -14.41
CA ALA A 20 3.37 17.39 -13.12
C ALA A 20 2.68 18.07 -11.93
N GLY A 21 2.52 19.40 -11.96
CA GLY A 21 1.88 20.15 -10.88
C GLY A 21 0.41 19.76 -10.68
N GLU A 22 -0.34 19.53 -11.77
CA GLU A 22 -1.74 19.11 -11.69
C GLU A 22 -1.86 17.70 -11.14
N THR A 23 -1.00 16.77 -11.57
CA THR A 23 -1.01 15.38 -11.12
C THR A 23 -0.61 15.24 -9.64
N VAL A 24 0.40 16.00 -9.18
CA VAL A 24 0.78 16.05 -7.77
C VAL A 24 -0.34 16.64 -6.92
N ARG A 25 -0.90 17.79 -7.33
CA ARG A 25 -2.04 18.40 -6.63
C ARG A 25 -3.23 17.45 -6.54
N PHE A 26 -3.57 16.75 -7.62
CA PHE A 26 -4.67 15.79 -7.66
C PHE A 26 -4.46 14.64 -6.67
N LEU A 27 -3.24 14.08 -6.60
CA LEU A 27 -2.91 13.03 -5.61
C LEU A 27 -2.89 13.54 -4.18
N LEU A 28 -2.47 14.79 -3.94
CA LEU A 28 -2.56 15.40 -2.61
C LEU A 28 -4.02 15.48 -2.15
N VAL A 29 -4.94 15.88 -3.03
CA VAL A 29 -6.37 15.93 -2.71
C VAL A 29 -6.93 14.51 -2.47
N GLU A 30 -6.54 13.51 -3.28
CA GLU A 30 -6.89 12.09 -3.01
C GLU A 30 -6.35 11.63 -1.64
N GLY A 31 -5.12 12.04 -1.30
CA GLY A 31 -4.50 11.79 0.01
C GLY A 31 -5.26 12.43 1.16
N CYS A 32 -5.61 13.70 1.04
CA CYS A 32 -6.42 14.42 2.05
C CYS A 32 -7.78 13.74 2.24
N LEU A 33 -8.45 13.36 1.16
CA LEU A 33 -9.70 12.62 1.23
C LEU A 33 -9.53 11.28 1.96
N THR A 34 -8.42 10.58 1.71
CA THR A 34 -8.07 9.34 2.41
C THR A 34 -7.92 9.58 3.91
N LEU A 35 -7.19 10.64 4.31
CA LEU A 35 -7.01 10.99 5.72
C LEU A 35 -8.33 11.35 6.40
N ILE A 36 -9.21 12.09 5.72
CA ILE A 36 -10.56 12.42 6.24
C ILE A 36 -11.36 11.13 6.47
N CYS A 37 -11.34 10.19 5.53
CA CYS A 37 -12.04 8.90 5.69
C CYS A 37 -11.46 8.03 6.82
N LEU A 38 -10.15 8.19 7.14
CA LEU A 38 -9.48 7.48 8.22
C LEU A 38 -9.57 8.21 9.58
N ALA A 39 -9.93 9.48 9.60
CA ALA A 39 -10.00 10.28 10.83
C ALA A 39 -10.81 9.63 11.97
N PRO A 40 -11.92 8.89 11.72
CA PRO A 40 -12.64 8.21 12.79
C PRO A 40 -11.79 7.23 13.59
N LEU A 41 -10.70 6.68 13.02
CA LEU A 41 -9.79 5.77 13.74
C LEU A 41 -9.09 6.45 14.92
N LEU A 42 -9.00 7.77 14.94
CA LEU A 42 -8.45 8.52 16.09
C LEU A 42 -9.26 8.31 17.37
N PHE A 43 -10.52 7.89 17.25
CA PHE A 43 -11.42 7.66 18.40
C PHE A 43 -11.29 6.24 18.97
N LEU A 44 -10.50 5.33 18.38
CA LEU A 44 -10.39 3.93 18.84
C LEU A 44 -10.09 3.79 20.34
N ASN A 45 -9.25 4.68 20.89
CA ASN A 45 -8.82 4.64 22.29
C ASN A 45 -9.52 5.70 23.16
N SER A 46 -10.60 6.32 22.67
CA SER A 46 -11.23 7.48 23.30
C SER A 46 -12.41 7.12 24.24
N GLY A 47 -12.44 5.94 24.82
CA GLY A 47 -13.49 5.51 25.75
C GLY A 47 -14.89 5.63 25.13
N ALA A 48 -15.70 6.60 25.58
CA ALA A 48 -17.08 6.79 25.12
C ALA A 48 -17.21 7.10 23.61
N LEU A 49 -16.17 7.62 22.96
CA LEU A 49 -16.16 7.92 21.54
C LEU A 49 -15.65 6.75 20.66
N ALA A 50 -15.16 5.67 21.27
CA ALA A 50 -14.65 4.51 20.54
C ALA A 50 -15.64 3.93 19.48
N PRO A 51 -16.97 3.90 19.68
CA PRO A 51 -17.91 3.44 18.65
C PRO A 51 -17.87 4.26 17.35
N PHE A 52 -17.52 5.56 17.41
CA PHE A 52 -17.38 6.40 16.22
C PHE A 52 -16.23 5.97 15.30
N ALA A 53 -15.24 5.22 15.80
CA ALA A 53 -14.19 4.66 14.97
C ALA A 53 -14.73 3.74 13.86
N TRP A 54 -15.86 3.09 14.08
CA TRP A 54 -16.52 2.24 13.07
C TRP A 54 -17.06 3.02 11.87
N ALA A 55 -17.24 4.34 11.97
CA ALA A 55 -17.62 5.19 10.86
C ALA A 55 -16.59 5.15 9.70
N VAL A 56 -15.36 4.70 9.95
CA VAL A 56 -14.36 4.49 8.90
C VAL A 56 -14.86 3.54 7.82
N ILE A 57 -15.63 2.50 8.18
CA ILE A 57 -16.12 1.50 7.23
C ILE A 57 -17.07 2.11 6.19
N PRO A 58 -18.20 2.74 6.56
CA PRO A 58 -19.06 3.36 5.57
C PRO A 58 -18.38 4.52 4.82
N LEU A 59 -17.56 5.34 5.46
CA LEU A 59 -16.82 6.39 4.78
C LEU A 59 -15.88 5.81 3.72
N TRP A 60 -15.16 4.74 4.05
CA TRP A 60 -14.28 4.07 3.10
C TRP A 60 -15.05 3.46 1.93
N ILE A 61 -16.14 2.75 2.20
CA ILE A 61 -16.95 2.09 1.17
C ILE A 61 -17.64 3.13 0.28
N LEU A 62 -18.35 4.09 0.86
CA LEU A 62 -19.24 4.98 0.12
C LEU A 62 -18.48 6.15 -0.53
N ILE A 63 -17.38 6.60 0.04
CA ILE A 63 -16.63 7.76 -0.46
C ILE A 63 -15.33 7.33 -1.12
N MET A 64 -14.49 6.58 -0.39
CA MET A 64 -13.12 6.32 -0.85
C MET A 64 -13.04 5.35 -2.02
N LEU A 65 -13.86 4.29 -2.04
CA LEU A 65 -13.84 3.35 -3.16
C LEU A 65 -14.25 4.00 -4.49
N PRO A 66 -15.39 4.73 -4.59
CA PRO A 66 -15.73 5.45 -5.81
C PRO A 66 -14.71 6.52 -6.19
N ALA A 67 -14.20 7.29 -5.21
CA ALA A 67 -13.17 8.31 -5.47
C ALA A 67 -11.90 7.70 -6.08
N ARG A 68 -11.46 6.54 -5.60
CA ARG A 68 -10.32 5.81 -6.17
C ARG A 68 -10.57 5.32 -7.59
N MET A 69 -11.80 4.94 -7.93
CA MET A 69 -12.16 4.61 -9.31
C MET A 69 -12.15 5.85 -10.20
N ASN A 70 -12.70 6.96 -9.71
CA ASN A 70 -12.63 8.26 -10.37
C ASN A 70 -11.19 8.70 -10.61
N ALA A 71 -10.33 8.57 -9.61
CA ALA A 71 -8.91 8.89 -9.73
C ALA A 71 -8.22 8.06 -10.83
N ALA A 72 -8.56 6.77 -10.95
CA ALA A 72 -8.02 5.93 -12.01
C ALA A 72 -8.46 6.40 -13.42
N LEU A 73 -9.72 6.78 -13.59
CA LEU A 73 -10.24 7.33 -14.83
C LEU A 73 -9.61 8.68 -15.17
N ALA A 74 -9.48 9.58 -14.18
CA ALA A 74 -8.85 10.88 -14.33
C ALA A 74 -7.38 10.75 -14.76
N MET A 75 -6.61 9.84 -14.16
CA MET A 75 -5.21 9.60 -14.56
C MET A 75 -5.10 9.06 -15.99
N ARG A 76 -6.05 8.24 -16.41
CA ARG A 76 -6.13 7.80 -17.81
C ARG A 76 -6.41 8.95 -18.77
N ASN A 77 -7.35 9.84 -18.42
CA ASN A 77 -7.63 11.04 -19.21
C ASN A 77 -6.39 11.94 -19.31
N ALA A 78 -5.62 12.08 -18.22
CA ALA A 78 -4.36 12.81 -18.22
C ALA A 78 -3.31 12.18 -19.16
N LEU A 79 -3.26 10.85 -19.23
CA LEU A 79 -2.39 10.13 -20.16
C LEU A 79 -2.74 10.49 -21.61
N ALA A 80 -4.04 10.57 -21.95
CA ALA A 80 -4.54 10.98 -23.26
C ALA A 80 -4.44 12.50 -23.53
N GLY A 81 -3.94 13.29 -22.57
CA GLY A 81 -3.78 14.74 -22.73
C GLY A 81 -4.91 15.59 -22.14
N GLY A 82 -5.87 14.97 -21.46
CA GLY A 82 -6.94 15.67 -20.78
C GLY A 82 -6.46 16.41 -19.52
N LYS A 83 -7.19 17.45 -19.12
CA LYS A 83 -6.92 18.21 -17.88
C LYS A 83 -7.37 17.43 -16.65
N LEU A 84 -6.60 17.51 -15.57
CA LEU A 84 -6.96 16.98 -14.27
C LEU A 84 -7.66 18.04 -13.42
N GLY A 85 -8.89 17.74 -12.99
CA GLY A 85 -9.66 18.58 -12.09
C GLY A 85 -10.04 17.85 -10.82
N ASN A 86 -9.94 18.53 -9.65
CA ASN A 86 -10.28 17.92 -8.36
C ASN A 86 -11.75 17.45 -8.27
N ARG A 87 -12.65 18.08 -9.04
CA ARG A 87 -14.06 17.67 -9.13
C ARG A 87 -14.24 16.25 -9.68
N GLN A 88 -13.30 15.77 -10.48
CA GLN A 88 -13.33 14.41 -11.03
C GLN A 88 -13.25 13.35 -9.92
N LEU A 89 -12.64 13.65 -8.75
CA LEU A 89 -12.59 12.71 -7.62
C LEU A 89 -13.97 12.42 -7.01
N VAL A 90 -14.84 13.42 -6.99
CA VAL A 90 -16.18 13.35 -6.36
C VAL A 90 -17.31 13.25 -7.39
N GLU A 91 -16.96 12.93 -8.63
CA GLU A 91 -17.94 12.77 -9.71
C GLU A 91 -18.90 11.61 -9.42
N THR A 92 -20.18 11.92 -9.42
CA THR A 92 -21.26 10.97 -9.10
C THR A 92 -21.78 10.19 -10.29
N GLU A 93 -21.39 10.58 -11.52
CA GLU A 93 -21.80 9.86 -12.71
C GLU A 93 -21.31 8.39 -12.66
N GLY A 94 -22.23 7.46 -12.86
CA GLY A 94 -21.96 6.02 -12.75
C GLY A 94 -21.55 5.56 -11.35
N TYR A 95 -21.95 6.27 -10.29
CA TYR A 95 -21.56 5.99 -8.90
C TYR A 95 -21.74 4.52 -8.50
N VAL A 96 -22.92 3.93 -8.77
CA VAL A 96 -23.22 2.53 -8.41
C VAL A 96 -22.26 1.57 -9.09
N ARG A 97 -21.96 1.79 -10.37
CA ARG A 97 -20.97 1.00 -11.12
C ARG A 97 -19.58 1.12 -10.52
N LYS A 98 -19.13 2.35 -10.22
CA LYS A 98 -17.84 2.64 -9.60
C LYS A 98 -17.72 2.00 -8.21
N LEU A 99 -18.79 2.07 -7.40
CA LEU A 99 -18.87 1.43 -6.10
C LEU A 99 -18.78 -0.10 -6.22
N SER A 100 -19.56 -0.71 -7.13
CA SER A 100 -19.51 -2.16 -7.36
C SER A 100 -18.12 -2.63 -7.80
N CYS A 101 -17.47 -1.91 -8.72
CA CYS A 101 -16.10 -2.21 -9.15
C CYS A 101 -15.11 -2.05 -8.01
N GLY A 102 -15.27 -1.00 -7.19
CA GLY A 102 -14.45 -0.77 -6.00
C GLY A 102 -14.59 -1.89 -4.96
N LEU A 103 -15.81 -2.35 -4.70
CA LEU A 103 -16.09 -3.46 -3.78
C LEU A 103 -15.49 -4.78 -4.28
N LYS A 104 -15.67 -5.11 -5.57
CA LYS A 104 -15.04 -6.30 -6.18
C LYS A 104 -13.52 -6.26 -5.99
N ARG A 105 -12.91 -5.11 -6.27
CA ARG A 105 -11.47 -4.93 -6.07
C ARG A 105 -11.07 -5.07 -4.61
N ALA A 106 -11.82 -4.49 -3.68
CA ALA A 106 -11.54 -4.61 -2.25
C ALA A 106 -11.64 -6.07 -1.78
N ALA A 107 -12.66 -6.82 -2.22
CA ALA A 107 -12.81 -8.23 -1.92
C ALA A 107 -11.61 -9.06 -2.42
N PHE A 108 -11.13 -8.81 -3.64
CA PHE A 108 -9.93 -9.46 -4.14
C PHE A 108 -8.67 -9.11 -3.34
N LEU A 109 -8.50 -7.84 -2.92
CA LEU A 109 -7.39 -7.44 -2.05
C LEU A 109 -7.44 -8.11 -0.67
N LEU A 110 -8.63 -8.26 -0.10
CA LEU A 110 -8.83 -9.00 1.15
C LEU A 110 -8.46 -10.47 1.00
N LEU A 111 -8.80 -11.10 -0.12
CA LEU A 111 -8.41 -12.48 -0.41
C LEU A 111 -6.88 -12.65 -0.45
N TRP A 112 -6.18 -11.74 -1.14
CA TRP A 112 -4.71 -11.75 -1.17
C TRP A 112 -4.07 -11.37 0.17
N GLY A 113 -4.78 -10.57 0.98
CA GLY A 113 -4.38 -10.21 2.34
C GLY A 113 -4.73 -11.28 3.39
N ALA A 114 -5.50 -12.30 3.04
CA ALA A 114 -5.96 -13.32 3.98
C ALA A 114 -4.82 -13.99 4.78
N PRO A 115 -3.66 -14.35 4.19
CA PRO A 115 -2.55 -14.90 4.97
C PRO A 115 -2.04 -13.94 6.06
N LEU A 116 -1.92 -12.64 5.75
CA LEU A 116 -1.49 -11.62 6.73
C LEU A 116 -2.55 -11.42 7.82
N ILE A 117 -3.83 -11.36 7.43
CA ILE A 117 -4.95 -11.22 8.38
C ILE A 117 -4.99 -12.44 9.30
N PHE A 118 -4.85 -13.64 8.74
CA PHE A 118 -4.81 -14.88 9.51
C PHE A 118 -3.65 -14.88 10.50
N MET A 119 -2.44 -14.52 10.07
CA MET A 119 -1.29 -14.39 10.97
C MET A 119 -1.53 -13.37 12.08
N ALA A 120 -2.10 -12.20 11.75
CA ALA A 120 -2.41 -11.18 12.74
C ALA A 120 -3.44 -11.67 13.79
N ILE A 121 -4.46 -12.41 13.35
CA ILE A 121 -5.47 -13.01 14.24
C ILE A 121 -4.82 -14.06 15.12
N VAL A 122 -4.07 -14.99 14.55
CA VAL A 122 -3.36 -16.04 15.32
C VAL A 122 -2.42 -15.41 16.34
N PHE A 123 -1.63 -14.42 15.92
CA PHE A 123 -0.74 -13.70 16.79
C PHE A 123 -1.50 -13.01 17.93
N ARG A 124 -2.60 -12.32 17.62
CA ARG A 124 -3.43 -11.68 18.65
C ARG A 124 -4.05 -12.69 19.63
N ILE A 125 -4.54 -13.82 19.17
CA ILE A 125 -5.13 -14.85 20.05
C ILE A 125 -4.07 -15.42 20.99
N HIS A 126 -2.86 -15.69 20.48
CA HIS A 126 -1.78 -16.26 21.29
C HIS A 126 -1.14 -15.26 22.25
N PHE A 127 -1.12 -13.98 21.88
CA PHE A 127 -0.45 -12.91 22.63
C PHE A 127 -1.42 -11.86 23.20
N SER A 128 -2.76 -12.13 23.19
CA SER A 128 -3.76 -11.26 23.82
C SER A 128 -3.92 -11.63 25.29
N GLY A 129 -3.28 -10.89 26.14
CA GLY A 129 -3.33 -10.99 27.61
C GLY A 129 -2.08 -10.38 28.19
N ASP A 130 -1.98 -10.32 29.51
CA ASP A 130 -0.72 -10.03 30.21
C ASP A 130 0.27 -11.18 29.99
N VAL A 131 0.65 -11.42 28.74
CA VAL A 131 1.58 -12.47 28.39
C VAL A 131 2.97 -11.94 28.72
N ASP A 132 3.53 -12.48 29.77
CA ASP A 132 4.91 -12.33 30.17
C ASP A 132 5.83 -12.60 28.97
N SER A 133 6.85 -11.76 28.80
CA SER A 133 7.86 -11.90 27.74
C SER A 133 8.48 -13.29 27.71
N PHE A 134 8.56 -13.95 28.83
CA PHE A 134 9.06 -15.33 28.97
C PHE A 134 8.14 -16.36 28.31
N THR A 135 6.82 -16.19 28.44
CA THR A 135 5.82 -17.07 27.81
C THR A 135 5.87 -16.92 26.27
N VAL A 136 6.02 -15.69 25.75
CA VAL A 136 6.23 -15.44 24.31
C VAL A 136 7.47 -16.16 23.80
N LEU A 137 8.58 -16.01 24.52
CA LEU A 137 9.85 -16.64 24.17
C LEU A 137 9.72 -18.18 24.14
N LYS A 138 9.05 -18.77 25.14
CA LYS A 138 8.81 -20.22 25.23
C LYS A 138 7.97 -20.72 24.05
N GLN A 139 6.96 -19.98 23.62
CA GLN A 139 6.12 -20.35 22.49
C GLN A 139 6.92 -20.27 21.16
N ILE A 140 7.77 -19.24 21.02
CA ILE A 140 8.67 -19.13 19.84
C ILE A 140 9.66 -20.31 19.82
N MET A 141 10.23 -20.68 20.96
CA MET A 141 11.10 -21.86 21.07
C MET A 141 10.36 -23.15 20.68
N GLN A 142 9.11 -23.32 21.11
CA GLN A 142 8.31 -24.50 20.74
C GLN A 142 8.08 -24.59 19.22
N LEU A 143 7.86 -23.47 18.53
CA LEU A 143 7.81 -23.44 17.08
C LEU A 143 9.11 -23.90 16.41
N GLY A 144 10.25 -23.65 17.04
CA GLY A 144 11.58 -24.06 16.57
C GLY A 144 12.03 -25.44 17.06
N GLY A 145 11.13 -26.28 17.58
CA GLY A 145 11.50 -27.60 18.09
C GLY A 145 12.39 -27.55 19.36
N GLY A 146 12.29 -26.47 20.13
CA GLY A 146 13.09 -26.21 21.32
C GLY A 146 14.24 -25.22 21.13
N ASP A 147 14.53 -24.84 19.88
CA ASP A 147 15.53 -23.81 19.56
C ASP A 147 14.89 -22.47 19.22
N LEU A 148 15.30 -21.43 19.95
CA LEU A 148 14.77 -20.07 19.80
C LEU A 148 15.08 -19.47 18.43
N MET A 149 16.30 -19.66 17.93
CA MET A 149 16.71 -19.09 16.65
C MET A 149 15.95 -19.71 15.49
N THR A 150 15.73 -21.01 15.52
CA THR A 150 14.90 -21.73 14.54
C THR A 150 13.45 -21.27 14.62
N GLY A 151 12.90 -21.05 15.82
CA GLY A 151 11.55 -20.51 16.00
C GLY A 151 11.38 -19.10 15.42
N ILE A 152 12.33 -18.22 15.69
CA ILE A 152 12.36 -16.87 15.11
C ILE A 152 12.45 -16.95 13.58
N LEU A 153 13.31 -17.80 13.04
CA LEU A 153 13.48 -17.97 11.60
C LEU A 153 12.18 -18.43 10.94
N TYR A 154 11.47 -19.40 11.52
CA TYR A 154 10.16 -19.82 11.01
C TYR A 154 9.13 -18.71 11.01
N LEU A 155 9.03 -17.91 12.07
CA LEU A 155 8.13 -16.77 12.12
C LEU A 155 8.46 -15.74 11.03
N LEU A 156 9.74 -15.43 10.84
CA LEU A 156 10.19 -14.50 9.81
C LEU A 156 9.90 -15.03 8.40
N LEU A 157 10.11 -16.31 8.15
CA LEU A 157 9.81 -16.94 6.86
C LEU A 157 8.31 -16.94 6.58
N MET A 158 7.48 -17.27 7.57
CA MET A 158 6.02 -17.22 7.43
C MET A 158 5.54 -15.79 7.16
N LEU A 159 6.04 -14.82 7.91
CA LEU A 159 5.72 -13.40 7.70
C LEU A 159 6.17 -12.92 6.32
N ALA A 160 7.41 -13.24 5.92
CA ALA A 160 7.93 -12.89 4.61
C ALA A 160 7.08 -13.52 3.49
N GLY A 161 6.70 -14.79 3.61
CA GLY A 161 5.82 -15.47 2.67
C GLY A 161 4.44 -14.78 2.56
N ALA A 162 3.81 -14.47 3.69
CA ALA A 162 2.54 -13.76 3.72
C ALA A 162 2.62 -12.35 3.11
N VAL A 163 3.70 -11.62 3.40
CA VAL A 163 3.99 -10.30 2.82
C VAL A 163 4.19 -10.41 1.30
N ILE A 164 4.96 -11.39 0.83
CA ILE A 164 5.18 -11.61 -0.62
C ILE A 164 3.86 -11.90 -1.33
N VAL A 165 3.02 -12.79 -0.79
CA VAL A 165 1.69 -13.10 -1.34
C VAL A 165 0.84 -11.83 -1.41
N PHE A 166 0.81 -11.04 -0.34
CA PHE A 166 0.08 -9.77 -0.33
C PHE A 166 0.62 -8.76 -1.34
N LEU A 167 1.94 -8.63 -1.48
CA LEU A 167 2.58 -7.73 -2.44
C LEU A 167 2.28 -8.14 -3.89
N ILE A 168 2.24 -9.44 -4.19
CA ILE A 168 1.83 -9.96 -5.48
C ILE A 168 0.37 -9.56 -5.77
N GLY A 169 -0.53 -9.77 -4.82
CA GLY A 169 -1.92 -9.35 -4.93
C GLY A 169 -2.07 -7.84 -5.12
N LEU A 170 -1.32 -7.05 -4.34
CA LEU A 170 -1.30 -5.59 -4.43
C LEU A 170 -0.78 -5.11 -5.79
N ALA A 171 0.28 -5.75 -6.32
CA ALA A 171 0.84 -5.49 -7.64
C ALA A 171 -0.21 -5.68 -8.73
N PHE A 172 -0.84 -6.84 -8.73
CA PHE A 172 -1.86 -7.21 -9.68
C PHE A 172 -3.06 -6.24 -9.63
N HIS A 173 -3.61 -5.98 -8.44
CA HIS A 173 -4.76 -5.10 -8.29
C HIS A 173 -4.44 -3.61 -8.45
N SER A 174 -3.21 -3.20 -8.20
CA SER A 174 -2.77 -1.83 -8.50
C SER A 174 -2.71 -1.60 -10.01
N GLY A 175 -2.11 -2.54 -10.76
CA GLY A 175 -2.08 -2.50 -12.22
C GLY A 175 -3.47 -2.62 -12.85
N ALA A 176 -4.30 -3.52 -12.32
CA ALA A 176 -5.66 -3.75 -12.79
C ALA A 176 -6.66 -2.63 -12.42
N ARG A 177 -6.29 -1.70 -11.53
CA ARG A 177 -7.17 -0.61 -11.06
C ARG A 177 -7.85 0.13 -12.21
N HIS A 178 -7.11 0.41 -13.28
CA HIS A 178 -7.61 1.14 -14.43
C HIS A 178 -8.58 0.30 -15.28
N GLY A 179 -8.37 -1.02 -15.40
CA GLY A 179 -9.31 -1.94 -16.02
C GLY A 179 -10.61 -2.06 -15.21
N PHE A 180 -10.52 -2.26 -13.90
CA PHE A 180 -11.68 -2.29 -13.00
C PHE A 180 -12.49 -0.99 -13.03
N ALA A 181 -11.84 0.17 -13.10
CA ALA A 181 -12.53 1.47 -13.16
C ALA A 181 -13.39 1.61 -14.43
N GLN A 182 -13.00 0.96 -15.53
CA GLN A 182 -13.79 0.91 -16.76
C GLN A 182 -14.88 -0.16 -16.74
N GLY A 183 -14.85 -1.04 -15.74
CA GLY A 183 -15.76 -2.21 -15.66
C GLY A 183 -15.41 -3.32 -16.63
N ASP A 184 -14.26 -3.25 -17.28
CA ASP A 184 -13.76 -4.26 -18.21
C ASP A 184 -12.60 -5.05 -17.59
N VAL A 185 -12.95 -6.05 -16.81
CA VAL A 185 -11.99 -6.96 -16.17
C VAL A 185 -11.35 -7.89 -17.19
N SER A 186 -11.97 -8.08 -18.36
CA SER A 186 -11.44 -8.96 -19.41
C SER A 186 -10.11 -8.47 -19.98
N LEU A 187 -9.91 -7.14 -20.03
CA LEU A 187 -8.66 -6.51 -20.47
C LEU A 187 -7.44 -6.94 -19.62
N VAL A 188 -7.68 -7.29 -18.37
CA VAL A 188 -6.59 -7.63 -17.42
C VAL A 188 -6.33 -9.13 -17.41
N ARG A 189 -7.33 -9.92 -17.83
CA ARG A 189 -7.25 -11.39 -17.82
C ARG A 189 -6.25 -11.87 -18.89
N GLY A 190 -5.29 -12.68 -18.45
CA GLY A 190 -4.24 -13.21 -19.34
C GLY A 190 -2.98 -12.35 -19.46
N HIS A 191 -2.98 -11.10 -18.96
CA HIS A 191 -1.83 -10.19 -19.06
C HIS A 191 -1.09 -9.96 -17.74
N HIS A 192 -1.15 -10.94 -16.83
CA HIS A 192 -0.60 -10.86 -15.47
C HIS A 192 0.88 -10.46 -15.43
N GLY A 193 1.72 -11.06 -16.30
CA GLY A 193 3.15 -10.74 -16.34
C GLY A 193 3.44 -9.28 -16.70
N ARG A 194 2.67 -8.69 -17.62
CA ARG A 194 2.83 -7.28 -18.00
C ARG A 194 2.42 -6.33 -16.89
N ILE A 195 1.29 -6.61 -16.25
CA ILE A 195 0.78 -5.80 -15.13
C ILE A 195 1.78 -5.86 -13.99
N MET A 196 2.32 -7.04 -13.68
CA MET A 196 3.36 -7.22 -12.67
C MET A 196 4.63 -6.45 -13.03
N GLY A 197 5.11 -6.59 -14.28
CA GLY A 197 6.28 -5.84 -14.77
C GLY A 197 6.09 -4.34 -14.70
N ALA A 198 4.95 -3.81 -15.14
CA ALA A 198 4.63 -2.39 -15.01
C ALA A 198 4.58 -1.92 -13.56
N TRP A 199 4.05 -2.74 -12.65
CA TRP A 199 4.01 -2.43 -11.22
C TRP A 199 5.42 -2.42 -10.61
N LEU A 200 6.28 -3.39 -10.95
CA LEU A 200 7.68 -3.40 -10.49
C LEU A 200 8.43 -2.15 -10.93
N ILE A 201 8.24 -1.73 -12.18
CA ILE A 201 8.83 -0.47 -12.66
C ILE A 201 8.23 0.73 -11.92
N ALA A 202 6.93 0.73 -11.68
CA ALA A 202 6.25 1.77 -10.93
C ALA A 202 6.73 1.87 -9.47
N LEU A 203 7.29 0.80 -8.89
CA LEU A 203 7.92 0.83 -7.57
C LEU A 203 9.16 1.74 -7.52
N LEU A 204 9.83 1.98 -8.65
CA LEU A 204 10.94 2.93 -8.71
C LEU A 204 10.52 4.34 -8.27
N SER A 205 9.24 4.68 -8.43
CA SER A 205 8.71 5.97 -7.97
C SER A 205 8.68 6.11 -6.44
N ILE A 206 8.72 5.02 -5.69
CA ILE A 206 8.79 5.02 -4.21
C ILE A 206 10.19 4.69 -3.69
N LEU A 207 11.18 4.60 -4.58
CA LEU A 207 12.57 4.28 -4.22
C LEU A 207 13.14 5.19 -3.11
N PRO A 208 12.91 6.53 -3.12
CA PRO A 208 13.42 7.38 -2.04
C PRO A 208 12.88 6.98 -0.67
N MET A 209 11.59 6.59 -0.59
CA MET A 209 10.99 6.11 0.65
C MET A 209 11.56 4.74 1.07
N LEU A 210 11.79 3.84 0.10
CA LEU A 210 12.41 2.53 0.40
C LEU A 210 13.84 2.69 0.93
N ILE A 211 14.61 3.63 0.37
CA ILE A 211 15.95 3.96 0.86
C ILE A 211 15.87 4.53 2.29
N ALA A 212 14.92 5.42 2.56
CA ALA A 212 14.72 5.98 3.89
C ALA A 212 14.36 4.90 4.92
N VAL A 213 13.47 3.98 4.57
CA VAL A 213 13.11 2.83 5.43
C VAL A 213 14.30 1.92 5.67
N ALA A 214 15.08 1.60 4.61
CA ALA A 214 16.30 0.80 4.75
C ALA A 214 17.33 1.49 5.66
N ALA A 215 17.52 2.80 5.54
CA ALA A 215 18.40 3.57 6.42
C ALA A 215 17.95 3.53 7.89
N VAL A 216 16.64 3.59 8.13
CA VAL A 216 16.08 3.42 9.49
C VAL A 216 16.35 2.01 10.01
N ILE A 217 16.10 0.97 9.22
CA ILE A 217 16.37 -0.42 9.61
C ILE A 217 17.84 -0.61 9.97
N LEU A 218 18.76 -0.11 9.12
CA LEU A 218 20.20 -0.19 9.38
C LEU A 218 20.60 0.55 10.66
N ARG A 219 19.93 1.66 10.97
CA ARG A 219 20.18 2.42 12.20
C ARG A 219 19.77 1.66 13.46
N TYR A 220 18.71 0.83 13.39
CA TYR A 220 18.24 0.01 14.50
C TYR A 220 18.92 -1.37 14.56
N LEU A 221 19.64 -1.76 13.50
CA LEU A 221 20.25 -3.08 13.41
C LEU A 221 21.17 -3.43 14.59
N PRO A 222 22.06 -2.53 15.09
CA PRO A 222 22.90 -2.84 16.25
C PRO A 222 22.10 -3.15 17.52
N ALA A 223 20.97 -2.42 17.74
CA ALA A 223 20.09 -2.67 18.87
C ALA A 223 19.36 -4.02 18.74
N ILE A 224 19.01 -4.41 17.51
CA ILE A 224 18.35 -5.69 17.24
C ILE A 224 19.33 -6.87 17.42
N GLN A 225 20.61 -6.68 17.07
CA GLN A 225 21.65 -7.69 17.22
C GLN A 225 22.02 -7.95 18.69
N ASP A 226 21.91 -6.94 19.55
CA ASP A 226 22.11 -7.12 21.00
C ASP A 226 20.80 -7.26 21.76
N LEU A 227 20.09 -8.37 21.50
CA LEU A 227 18.83 -8.69 22.18
C LEU A 227 18.97 -8.78 23.70
N ASN A 228 20.10 -9.25 24.20
CA ASN A 228 20.37 -9.34 25.65
C ASN A 228 20.54 -7.95 26.26
N GLY A 229 21.27 -7.06 25.61
CA GLY A 229 21.40 -5.68 26.03
C GLY A 229 20.07 -4.92 25.93
N LEU A 230 19.26 -5.20 24.91
CA LEU A 230 17.94 -4.62 24.75
C LEU A 230 17.00 -5.03 25.91
N MET A 231 16.98 -6.32 26.28
CA MET A 231 16.20 -6.81 27.41
C MET A 231 16.67 -6.22 28.75
N ARG A 232 17.98 -6.01 28.90
CA ARG A 232 18.57 -5.37 30.11
C ARG A 232 18.49 -3.84 30.09
N LYS A 233 17.90 -3.23 29.04
CA LYS A 233 17.84 -1.78 28.83
C LYS A 233 19.22 -1.10 28.81
N THR A 234 20.28 -1.82 28.44
CA THR A 234 21.65 -1.32 28.35
C THR A 234 21.97 -0.77 26.93
N VAL A 235 21.19 -1.16 25.93
CA VAL A 235 21.34 -0.66 24.57
C VAL A 235 20.59 0.68 24.40
N GLN A 236 21.30 1.69 23.94
CA GLN A 236 20.67 2.96 23.57
C GLN A 236 19.97 2.82 22.21
N LEU A 237 18.65 3.00 22.22
CA LEU A 237 17.89 3.09 20.98
C LEU A 237 18.19 4.40 20.23
N PRO A 238 18.22 4.38 18.91
CA PRO A 238 18.37 5.59 18.11
C PRO A 238 17.29 6.63 18.45
N ASP A 239 17.67 7.91 18.40
CA ASP A 239 16.75 9.00 18.69
C ASP A 239 15.57 9.03 17.70
N THR A 240 14.37 9.26 18.23
CA THR A 240 13.14 9.31 17.46
C THR A 240 13.15 10.48 16.45
N LYS A 241 13.77 11.62 16.82
CA LYS A 241 13.86 12.80 15.95
C LYS A 241 14.62 12.50 14.65
N GLY A 242 15.81 11.87 14.74
CA GLY A 242 16.57 11.49 13.56
C GLY A 242 15.84 10.45 12.70
N THR A 243 15.13 9.53 13.32
CA THR A 243 14.30 8.56 12.59
C THR A 243 13.18 9.26 11.81
N LEU A 244 12.46 10.19 12.44
CA LEU A 244 11.41 10.97 11.79
C LEU A 244 11.95 11.86 10.66
N LEU A 245 13.15 12.45 10.82
CA LEU A 245 13.79 13.25 9.78
C LEU A 245 14.11 12.40 8.54
N ILE A 246 14.66 11.20 8.72
CA ILE A 246 14.96 10.28 7.61
C ILE A 246 13.69 9.90 6.86
N LEU A 247 12.65 9.49 7.59
CA LEU A 247 11.36 9.13 6.99
C LEU A 247 10.68 10.33 6.34
N GLY A 248 10.73 11.49 6.95
CA GLY A 248 10.20 12.74 6.41
C GLY A 248 10.88 13.15 5.10
N ALA A 249 12.21 13.08 5.05
CA ALA A 249 12.97 13.34 3.82
C ALA A 249 12.61 12.34 2.71
N GLY A 250 12.52 11.03 3.04
CA GLY A 250 12.08 10.01 2.11
C GLY A 250 10.68 10.27 1.56
N ALA A 251 9.74 10.66 2.42
CA ALA A 251 8.38 11.01 2.03
C ALA A 251 8.33 12.24 1.11
N LEU A 252 9.05 13.32 1.47
CA LEU A 252 9.11 14.54 0.65
C LEU A 252 9.68 14.29 -0.75
N LEU A 253 10.72 13.47 -0.87
CA LEU A 253 11.32 13.11 -2.15
C LEU A 253 10.43 12.15 -2.97
N THR A 254 9.63 11.32 -2.31
CA THR A 254 8.73 10.37 -2.98
C THR A 254 7.46 11.05 -3.48
N LEU A 255 6.96 12.06 -2.78
CA LEU A 255 5.67 12.71 -3.05
C LEU A 255 5.51 13.18 -4.51
N PRO A 256 6.48 13.89 -5.13
CA PRO A 256 6.37 14.30 -6.53
C PRO A 256 6.42 13.12 -7.52
N LEU A 257 6.97 11.97 -7.14
CA LEU A 257 7.09 10.80 -8.01
C LEU A 257 5.87 9.87 -7.96
N LEU A 258 5.01 9.98 -6.93
CA LEU A 258 3.82 9.13 -6.79
C LEU A 258 2.88 9.15 -8.01
N PRO A 259 2.63 10.31 -8.69
CA PRO A 259 1.77 10.33 -9.87
C PRO A 259 2.28 9.43 -10.99
N LEU A 260 3.60 9.33 -11.15
CA LEU A 260 4.22 8.51 -12.18
C LEU A 260 3.81 7.03 -12.05
N ARG A 261 3.69 6.52 -10.82
CA ARG A 261 3.19 5.16 -10.55
C ARG A 261 1.79 4.95 -11.13
N SER A 262 0.88 5.90 -10.93
CA SER A 262 -0.49 5.80 -11.43
C SER A 262 -0.55 5.91 -12.96
N LEU A 263 0.27 6.80 -13.54
CA LEU A 263 0.37 6.97 -14.99
C LEU A 263 0.99 5.76 -15.69
N ILE A 264 2.01 5.11 -15.12
CA ILE A 264 2.58 3.86 -15.64
C ILE A 264 1.52 2.76 -15.64
N SER A 265 0.76 2.62 -14.55
CA SER A 265 -0.32 1.64 -14.47
C SER A 265 -1.43 1.91 -15.49
N ALA A 266 -1.79 3.18 -15.71
CA ALA A 266 -2.75 3.59 -16.73
C ALA A 266 -2.26 3.27 -18.13
N ALA A 267 -0.99 3.61 -18.44
CA ALA A 267 -0.37 3.33 -19.74
C ALA A 267 -0.27 1.82 -20.02
N CYS A 268 -0.02 1.01 -18.99
CA CYS A 268 -0.01 -0.45 -19.09
C CYS A 268 -1.37 -0.97 -19.56
N VAL A 269 -2.44 -0.58 -18.86
CA VAL A 269 -3.80 -1.04 -19.21
C VAL A 269 -4.26 -0.53 -20.57
N GLU A 270 -3.90 0.70 -20.94
CA GLU A 270 -4.21 1.23 -22.26
C GLU A 270 -3.50 0.46 -23.37
N GLY A 271 -2.23 0.11 -23.18
CA GLY A 271 -1.46 -0.71 -24.13
C GLY A 271 -1.85 -2.20 -24.16
N LEU A 272 -2.84 -2.64 -23.37
CA LEU A 272 -3.42 -3.99 -23.49
C LEU A 272 -4.60 -4.04 -24.45
N LYS A 273 -5.10 -2.89 -24.92
CA LYS A 273 -6.22 -2.80 -25.86
C LYS A 273 -5.81 -3.00 -27.31
N ASP A 274 -4.53 -2.72 -27.61
CA ASP A 274 -3.93 -2.88 -28.92
C ASP A 274 -3.34 -4.30 -29.08
#